data_d274e86e5214d7294402664b926d96ef
#
_entry.id   d274e86e5214d7294402664b926d96ef
#
_cell.length_a   1.000
_cell.length_b   1.000
_cell.length_c   1.000
_cell.angle_alpha   90.00
_cell.angle_beta   90.00
_cell.angle_gamma   90.00
#
_symmetry.space_group_name_H-M   'P 1'
#
loop_
_entity.id
_entity.type
_entity.pdbx_description
1 polymer ?
#
loop_
_entity_poly.entity_id
_entity_poly.type
_entity_poly.pdbx_seq_one_letter_code
_entity_poly.pdbx_strand_id
1 'polypeptide(L)'
;MNQFQFQTVPNIISGLGSIQQLRGILTARPYQHLLLVTDAGMLKHQLHLPILEILEDLSLTYNIYSEVEADPSEQIVLNAVDYAKQQKVDIVLGFGGGSSMDVAKIIAILSHPAQQQQLSDLYGMNNAQAPRLPLILVPTTAGTGSEVTPISIVTTGETTKTGIVAPVLFADVAILDATFTENLPRHISAATGIDAMVHAIEAYTSKIKKNPYADMLAKQALKLLNQNLSLVLEDGRNLEARQNMLVGSMLAGQAFANAPVGAVHALAYPLGGHFHISHGHSNALVLTEVLKFNLPQAKQHYAELICWLDPKSTGCTDGLSDLFVDHMQNHLDRSGLTLKLKALNVSEHSLDQLATDAMLQTRLLQNNPRELEWQQAREIYQAIYS
;
A
#
# COMPACT_ATOMS: atom_id res chain seq x y z
N MET A 1 -12.29 -12.02 24.49
CA MET A 1 -11.84 -11.72 23.11
C MET A 1 -13.07 -11.22 22.36
N ASN A 2 -12.99 -10.05 21.72
CA ASN A 2 -14.11 -9.54 20.95
C ASN A 2 -14.29 -10.36 19.67
N GLN A 3 -15.53 -10.44 19.17
CA GLN A 3 -15.81 -11.06 17.88
C GLN A 3 -15.09 -10.27 16.77
N PHE A 4 -14.44 -10.95 15.85
CA PHE A 4 -13.77 -10.34 14.70
C PHE A 4 -13.96 -11.19 13.45
N GLN A 5 -13.77 -10.56 12.29
CA GLN A 5 -13.71 -11.20 10.97
C GLN A 5 -12.33 -10.90 10.38
N PHE A 6 -11.72 -11.90 9.75
CA PHE A 6 -10.48 -11.77 8.99
C PHE A 6 -10.71 -12.18 7.55
N GLN A 7 -10.30 -11.32 6.60
CA GLN A 7 -10.43 -11.55 5.16
C GLN A 7 -9.10 -11.27 4.46
N THR A 8 -8.78 -12.08 3.46
CA THR A 8 -7.58 -11.90 2.63
C THR A 8 -7.78 -12.59 1.27
N VAL A 9 -6.78 -12.44 0.40
CA VAL A 9 -6.68 -13.12 -0.90
C VAL A 9 -6.60 -14.65 -0.70
N PRO A 10 -7.37 -15.45 -1.45
CA PRO A 10 -7.44 -16.90 -1.24
C PRO A 10 -6.17 -17.64 -1.66
N ASN A 11 -5.37 -17.11 -2.58
CA ASN A 11 -4.14 -17.74 -3.05
C ASN A 11 -2.99 -16.73 -3.15
N ILE A 12 -1.92 -17.00 -2.42
CA ILE A 12 -0.69 -16.20 -2.39
C ILE A 12 0.48 -17.10 -2.78
N ILE A 13 1.23 -16.69 -3.79
CA ILE A 13 2.41 -17.40 -4.29
C ILE A 13 3.62 -16.48 -4.08
N SER A 14 4.65 -16.94 -3.41
CA SER A 14 5.79 -16.10 -3.06
C SER A 14 7.11 -16.84 -3.25
N GLY A 15 8.08 -16.18 -3.87
CA GLY A 15 9.44 -16.67 -4.07
C GLY A 15 10.08 -16.13 -5.34
N LEU A 16 11.38 -16.24 -5.45
CA LEU A 16 12.11 -15.86 -6.65
C LEU A 16 11.68 -16.73 -7.84
N GLY A 17 11.34 -16.11 -8.94
CA GLY A 17 10.84 -16.80 -10.16
C GLY A 17 9.41 -17.31 -10.02
N SER A 18 8.68 -16.93 -8.95
CA SER A 18 7.30 -17.39 -8.72
C SER A 18 6.33 -16.95 -9.82
N ILE A 19 6.67 -15.98 -10.65
CA ILE A 19 5.88 -15.58 -11.82
C ILE A 19 5.64 -16.76 -12.78
N GLN A 20 6.52 -17.77 -12.81
CA GLN A 20 6.35 -18.97 -13.65
C GLN A 20 5.11 -19.79 -13.27
N GLN A 21 4.57 -19.62 -12.04
CA GLN A 21 3.32 -20.25 -11.62
C GLN A 21 2.10 -19.69 -12.36
N LEU A 22 2.25 -18.52 -13.01
CA LEU A 22 1.21 -17.94 -13.86
C LEU A 22 0.76 -18.92 -14.95
N ARG A 23 1.67 -19.76 -15.50
CA ARG A 23 1.31 -20.82 -16.49
C ARG A 23 0.23 -21.74 -15.95
N GLY A 24 0.43 -22.29 -14.76
CA GLY A 24 -0.55 -23.19 -14.14
C GLY A 24 -1.89 -22.51 -13.84
N ILE A 25 -1.85 -21.25 -13.42
CA ILE A 25 -3.06 -20.46 -13.13
C ILE A 25 -3.86 -20.24 -14.40
N LEU A 26 -3.21 -19.82 -15.49
CA LEU A 26 -3.88 -19.51 -16.76
C LEU A 26 -4.39 -20.75 -17.50
N THR A 27 -3.76 -21.91 -17.29
CA THR A 27 -4.22 -23.18 -17.89
C THR A 27 -5.33 -23.89 -17.09
N ALA A 28 -5.56 -23.49 -15.83
CA ALA A 28 -6.59 -24.06 -14.97
C ALA A 28 -8.02 -23.74 -15.43
N ARG A 29 -8.19 -22.71 -16.25
CA ARG A 29 -9.48 -22.27 -16.84
C ARG A 29 -9.28 -21.82 -18.28
N PRO A 30 -10.29 -21.94 -19.16
CA PRO A 30 -10.18 -21.60 -20.57
C PRO A 30 -10.31 -20.08 -20.81
N TYR A 31 -9.37 -19.29 -20.28
CA TYR A 31 -9.31 -17.86 -20.58
C TYR A 31 -9.01 -17.63 -22.06
N GLN A 32 -9.60 -16.58 -22.63
CA GLN A 32 -9.47 -16.24 -24.06
C GLN A 32 -8.61 -14.99 -24.25
N HIS A 33 -8.76 -14.00 -23.36
CA HIS A 33 -8.19 -12.68 -23.56
C HIS A 33 -7.79 -12.00 -22.24
N LEU A 34 -6.49 -11.91 -21.99
CA LEU A 34 -5.93 -11.28 -20.80
C LEU A 34 -5.65 -9.79 -21.02
N LEU A 35 -5.99 -8.95 -20.06
CA LEU A 35 -5.51 -7.58 -19.99
C LEU A 35 -4.37 -7.47 -18.95
N LEU A 36 -3.18 -7.09 -19.41
CA LEU A 36 -2.07 -6.69 -18.55
C LEU A 36 -2.19 -5.18 -18.25
N VAL A 37 -2.44 -4.83 -17.00
CA VAL A 37 -2.55 -3.44 -16.52
C VAL A 37 -1.27 -3.05 -15.80
N THR A 38 -0.60 -2.00 -16.29
CA THR A 38 0.71 -1.59 -15.81
C THR A 38 0.95 -0.09 -16.03
N ASP A 39 2.16 0.39 -15.81
CA ASP A 39 2.59 1.75 -16.11
C ASP A 39 3.73 1.78 -17.15
N ALA A 40 3.97 2.96 -17.73
CA ALA A 40 5.00 3.17 -18.74
C ALA A 40 6.42 2.82 -18.24
N GLY A 41 6.68 2.92 -16.94
CA GLY A 41 7.96 2.56 -16.33
C GLY A 41 8.25 1.08 -16.45
N MET A 42 7.25 0.23 -16.22
CA MET A 42 7.37 -1.23 -16.37
C MET A 42 7.74 -1.63 -17.80
N LEU A 43 7.13 -0.96 -18.79
CA LEU A 43 7.46 -1.20 -20.21
C LEU A 43 8.84 -0.70 -20.55
N LYS A 44 9.20 0.51 -20.15
CA LYS A 44 10.51 1.14 -20.39
C LYS A 44 11.65 0.28 -19.83
N HIS A 45 11.46 -0.31 -18.64
CA HIS A 45 12.46 -1.16 -18.01
C HIS A 45 12.32 -2.63 -18.39
N GLN A 46 11.42 -2.98 -19.33
CA GLN A 46 11.20 -4.33 -19.84
C GLN A 46 10.86 -5.38 -18.77
N LEU A 47 10.31 -4.94 -17.62
CA LEU A 47 9.97 -5.83 -16.50
C LEU A 47 8.76 -6.74 -16.82
N HIS A 48 7.94 -6.38 -17.79
CA HIS A 48 6.78 -7.14 -18.25
C HIS A 48 7.14 -8.34 -19.14
N LEU A 49 8.35 -8.39 -19.74
CA LEU A 49 8.73 -9.41 -20.72
C LEU A 49 8.57 -10.86 -20.22
N PRO A 50 8.96 -11.22 -18.99
CA PRO A 50 8.74 -12.58 -18.49
C PRO A 50 7.26 -13.00 -18.44
N ILE A 51 6.34 -12.03 -18.29
CA ILE A 51 4.90 -12.29 -18.36
C ILE A 51 4.48 -12.53 -19.81
N LEU A 52 4.97 -11.71 -20.75
CA LEU A 52 4.62 -11.87 -22.17
C LEU A 52 5.12 -13.22 -22.72
N GLU A 53 6.34 -13.64 -22.38
CA GLU A 53 6.86 -14.97 -22.75
C GLU A 53 5.91 -16.10 -22.32
N ILE A 54 5.34 -16.00 -21.10
CA ILE A 54 4.35 -16.97 -20.62
C ILE A 54 3.09 -16.94 -21.43
N LEU A 55 2.57 -15.74 -21.77
CA LEU A 55 1.33 -15.59 -22.54
C LEU A 55 1.49 -16.09 -23.98
N GLU A 56 2.62 -15.82 -24.61
CA GLU A 56 2.97 -16.27 -25.95
C GLU A 56 3.10 -17.80 -26.02
N ASP A 57 3.81 -18.40 -25.07
CA ASP A 57 3.94 -19.87 -24.96
C ASP A 57 2.59 -20.57 -24.79
N LEU A 58 1.65 -19.94 -24.11
CA LEU A 58 0.29 -20.45 -23.94
C LEU A 58 -0.63 -20.14 -25.13
N SER A 59 -0.15 -19.36 -26.11
CA SER A 59 -0.95 -18.82 -27.21
C SER A 59 -2.22 -18.10 -26.73
N LEU A 60 -2.13 -17.45 -25.55
CA LEU A 60 -3.22 -16.68 -24.98
C LEU A 60 -3.24 -15.27 -25.59
N THR A 61 -4.36 -14.85 -26.12
CA THR A 61 -4.52 -13.46 -26.59
C THR A 61 -4.37 -12.48 -25.41
N TYR A 62 -3.63 -11.40 -25.63
CA TYR A 62 -3.48 -10.38 -24.61
C TYR A 62 -3.42 -8.97 -25.18
N ASN A 63 -3.79 -8.01 -24.36
CA ASN A 63 -3.51 -6.59 -24.55
C ASN A 63 -2.78 -6.02 -23.35
N ILE A 64 -2.09 -4.90 -23.55
CA ILE A 64 -1.41 -4.15 -22.49
C ILE A 64 -2.06 -2.78 -22.40
N TYR A 65 -2.46 -2.40 -21.17
CA TYR A 65 -2.81 -1.04 -20.82
C TYR A 65 -1.71 -0.48 -19.94
N SER A 66 -0.93 0.50 -20.42
CA SER A 66 0.27 1.02 -19.76
C SER A 66 0.19 2.51 -19.43
N GLU A 67 -1.00 3.09 -19.46
CA GLU A 67 -1.24 4.51 -19.22
C GLU A 67 -1.62 4.80 -17.75
N VAL A 68 -1.33 3.87 -16.84
CA VAL A 68 -1.55 4.12 -15.41
C VAL A 68 -0.47 5.06 -14.90
N GLU A 69 -0.90 6.13 -14.23
CA GLU A 69 -0.01 7.08 -13.56
C GLU A 69 -0.06 6.89 -12.04
N ALA A 70 0.93 7.47 -11.36
CA ALA A 70 0.90 7.55 -9.90
C ALA A 70 -0.33 8.36 -9.45
N ASP A 71 -1.03 7.89 -8.40
CA ASP A 71 -2.24 8.53 -7.89
C ASP A 71 -3.31 8.74 -9.01
N PRO A 72 -3.80 7.66 -9.64
CA PRO A 72 -4.58 7.72 -10.87
C PRO A 72 -5.87 8.50 -10.70
N SER A 73 -6.15 9.40 -11.65
CA SER A 73 -7.39 10.16 -11.71
C SER A 73 -8.57 9.29 -12.16
N GLU A 74 -9.81 9.75 -11.89
CA GLU A 74 -11.03 9.11 -12.42
C GLU A 74 -10.98 8.91 -13.93
N GLN A 75 -10.44 9.89 -14.68
CA GLN A 75 -10.35 9.80 -16.13
C GLN A 75 -9.43 8.67 -16.59
N ILE A 76 -8.27 8.48 -15.94
CA ILE A 76 -7.36 7.37 -16.23
C ILE A 76 -8.06 6.04 -15.98
N VAL A 77 -8.77 5.92 -14.86
CA VAL A 77 -9.53 4.71 -14.52
C VAL A 77 -10.62 4.42 -15.56
N LEU A 78 -11.40 5.44 -15.95
CA LEU A 78 -12.46 5.29 -16.94
C LEU A 78 -11.92 4.91 -18.33
N ASN A 79 -10.83 5.54 -18.76
CA ASN A 79 -10.16 5.18 -20.02
C ASN A 79 -9.70 3.71 -20.00
N ALA A 80 -9.14 3.25 -18.89
CA ALA A 80 -8.69 1.87 -18.72
C ALA A 80 -9.85 0.86 -18.75
N VAL A 81 -10.97 1.19 -18.12
CA VAL A 81 -12.20 0.38 -18.12
C VAL A 81 -12.80 0.31 -19.54
N ASP A 82 -12.87 1.44 -20.24
CA ASP A 82 -13.40 1.48 -21.60
C ASP A 82 -12.52 0.69 -22.58
N TYR A 83 -11.20 0.80 -22.42
CA TYR A 83 -10.25 -0.03 -23.17
C TYR A 83 -10.49 -1.53 -22.94
N ALA A 84 -10.60 -1.96 -21.68
CA ALA A 84 -10.86 -3.36 -21.34
C ALA A 84 -12.18 -3.88 -21.94
N LYS A 85 -13.26 -3.09 -21.90
CA LYS A 85 -14.55 -3.43 -22.50
C LYS A 85 -14.48 -3.57 -24.03
N GLN A 86 -13.78 -2.65 -24.70
CA GLN A 86 -13.59 -2.70 -26.16
C GLN A 86 -12.84 -3.96 -26.59
N GLN A 87 -11.82 -4.35 -25.81
CA GLN A 87 -11.04 -5.56 -26.06
C GLN A 87 -11.78 -6.86 -25.66
N LYS A 88 -12.89 -6.77 -24.92
CA LYS A 88 -13.67 -7.93 -24.42
C LYS A 88 -12.81 -8.91 -23.62
N VAL A 89 -11.98 -8.38 -22.73
CA VAL A 89 -11.10 -9.18 -21.87
C VAL A 89 -11.91 -10.01 -20.88
N ASP A 90 -11.42 -11.19 -20.53
CA ASP A 90 -12.07 -12.12 -19.59
C ASP A 90 -11.23 -12.42 -18.34
N ILE A 91 -10.01 -11.88 -18.26
CA ILE A 91 -9.15 -11.91 -17.10
C ILE A 91 -8.27 -10.65 -17.03
N VAL A 92 -8.00 -10.15 -15.82
CA VAL A 92 -7.16 -8.98 -15.58
C VAL A 92 -5.93 -9.37 -14.77
N LEU A 93 -4.76 -8.94 -15.21
CA LEU A 93 -3.50 -9.05 -14.48
C LEU A 93 -2.96 -7.65 -14.21
N GLY A 94 -2.96 -7.23 -12.94
CA GLY A 94 -2.32 -5.98 -12.51
C GLY A 94 -0.85 -6.23 -12.16
N PHE A 95 0.05 -5.54 -12.86
CA PHE A 95 1.50 -5.65 -12.72
C PHE A 95 2.12 -4.27 -12.48
N GLY A 96 2.69 -4.03 -11.31
CA GLY A 96 3.27 -2.72 -10.99
C GLY A 96 3.19 -2.36 -9.51
N GLY A 97 3.23 -1.08 -9.21
CA GLY A 97 2.99 -0.53 -7.88
C GLY A 97 1.50 -0.52 -7.51
N GLY A 98 1.18 0.09 -6.36
CA GLY A 98 -0.20 0.20 -5.86
C GLY A 98 -1.17 0.76 -6.89
N SER A 99 -0.80 1.82 -7.62
CA SER A 99 -1.66 2.47 -8.63
C SER A 99 -2.09 1.51 -9.75
N SER A 100 -1.15 0.74 -10.31
CA SER A 100 -1.46 -0.23 -11.37
C SER A 100 -2.38 -1.34 -10.86
N MET A 101 -2.15 -1.82 -9.63
CA MET A 101 -2.99 -2.84 -9.01
C MET A 101 -4.38 -2.31 -8.65
N ASP A 102 -4.48 -1.08 -8.16
CA ASP A 102 -5.76 -0.44 -7.81
C ASP A 102 -6.64 -0.20 -9.04
N VAL A 103 -6.05 0.27 -10.16
CA VAL A 103 -6.74 0.39 -11.45
C VAL A 103 -7.19 -0.98 -11.96
N ALA A 104 -6.34 -2.01 -11.87
CA ALA A 104 -6.68 -3.37 -12.27
C ALA A 104 -7.89 -3.94 -11.50
N LYS A 105 -8.00 -3.66 -10.19
CA LYS A 105 -9.17 -4.04 -9.37
C LYS A 105 -10.46 -3.42 -9.89
N ILE A 106 -10.44 -2.13 -10.23
CA ILE A 106 -11.62 -1.42 -10.76
C ILE A 106 -11.98 -1.93 -12.15
N ILE A 107 -10.98 -2.15 -13.02
CA ILE A 107 -11.19 -2.76 -14.34
C ILE A 107 -11.88 -4.12 -14.19
N ALA A 108 -11.39 -4.96 -13.28
CA ALA A 108 -11.98 -6.29 -13.08
C ALA A 108 -13.48 -6.22 -12.71
N ILE A 109 -13.89 -5.23 -11.93
CA ILE A 109 -15.31 -5.01 -11.60
C ILE A 109 -16.06 -4.44 -12.79
N LEU A 110 -15.67 -3.27 -13.27
CA LEU A 110 -16.47 -2.48 -14.21
C LEU A 110 -16.48 -3.03 -15.63
N SER A 111 -15.53 -3.93 -15.97
CA SER A 111 -15.49 -4.57 -17.30
C SER A 111 -16.20 -5.92 -17.35
N HIS A 112 -16.73 -6.42 -16.23
CA HIS A 112 -17.51 -7.66 -16.25
C HIS A 112 -18.83 -7.44 -17.01
N PRO A 113 -19.22 -8.32 -17.97
CA PRO A 113 -20.39 -8.10 -18.82
C PRO A 113 -21.74 -7.94 -18.09
N ALA A 114 -21.87 -8.55 -16.91
CA ALA A 114 -23.08 -8.43 -16.09
C ALA A 114 -23.05 -7.27 -15.10
N GLN A 115 -21.97 -6.47 -15.05
CA GLN A 115 -21.85 -5.35 -14.13
C GLN A 115 -22.70 -4.17 -14.59
N GLN A 116 -23.48 -3.58 -13.67
CA GLN A 116 -24.34 -2.43 -13.93
C GLN A 116 -23.85 -1.15 -13.25
N GLN A 117 -22.89 -1.26 -12.31
CA GLN A 117 -22.37 -0.11 -11.56
C GLN A 117 -21.46 0.74 -12.45
N GLN A 118 -21.42 2.03 -12.13
CA GLN A 118 -20.45 2.99 -12.66
C GLN A 118 -19.38 3.26 -11.60
N LEU A 119 -18.28 3.93 -11.97
CA LEU A 119 -17.19 4.25 -11.04
C LEU A 119 -17.69 5.03 -9.81
N SER A 120 -18.59 6.00 -10.01
CA SER A 120 -19.20 6.79 -8.95
C SER A 120 -19.96 5.96 -7.90
N ASP A 121 -20.51 4.81 -8.31
CA ASP A 121 -21.27 3.93 -7.41
C ASP A 121 -20.38 3.11 -6.48
N LEU A 122 -19.08 3.00 -6.81
CA LEU A 122 -18.15 2.16 -6.08
C LEU A 122 -17.56 2.85 -4.84
N TYR A 123 -17.49 4.19 -4.82
CA TYR A 123 -16.82 4.94 -3.76
C TYR A 123 -17.39 4.67 -2.37
N GLY A 124 -16.49 4.57 -1.39
CA GLY A 124 -16.84 4.31 0.00
C GLY A 124 -16.71 2.84 0.40
N MET A 125 -17.45 2.44 1.42
CA MET A 125 -17.34 1.10 2.02
C MET A 125 -18.50 0.19 1.59
N ASN A 126 -18.16 -1.00 1.07
CA ASN A 126 -19.10 -2.05 0.67
C ASN A 126 -20.11 -1.65 -0.42
N ASN A 127 -19.79 -0.62 -1.21
CA ASN A 127 -20.63 -0.18 -2.32
C ASN A 127 -20.34 -0.99 -3.60
N ALA A 128 -19.08 -1.37 -3.84
CA ALA A 128 -18.72 -2.20 -4.98
C ALA A 128 -19.27 -3.64 -4.80
N GLN A 129 -19.93 -4.15 -5.85
CA GLN A 129 -20.64 -5.43 -5.82
C GLN A 129 -20.12 -6.40 -6.90
N ALA A 130 -20.24 -7.70 -6.61
CA ALA A 130 -20.01 -8.74 -7.61
C ALA A 130 -21.10 -8.69 -8.71
N PRO A 131 -20.82 -9.21 -9.92
CA PRO A 131 -19.61 -9.96 -10.27
C PRO A 131 -18.44 -9.10 -10.72
N ARG A 132 -17.24 -9.69 -10.79
CA ARG A 132 -16.04 -9.14 -11.42
C ARG A 132 -15.35 -10.17 -12.31
N LEU A 133 -14.46 -9.74 -13.19
CA LEU A 133 -13.53 -10.60 -13.92
C LEU A 133 -12.51 -11.23 -12.95
N PRO A 134 -11.97 -12.42 -13.25
CA PRO A 134 -10.81 -12.97 -12.56
C PRO A 134 -9.65 -11.98 -12.53
N LEU A 135 -8.98 -11.90 -11.36
CA LEU A 135 -7.96 -10.89 -11.08
C LEU A 135 -6.71 -11.51 -10.47
N ILE A 136 -5.57 -11.28 -11.11
CA ILE A 136 -4.24 -11.63 -10.60
C ILE A 136 -3.48 -10.33 -10.34
N LEU A 137 -2.79 -10.22 -9.20
CA LEU A 137 -1.98 -9.06 -8.88
C LEU A 137 -0.53 -9.46 -8.61
N VAL A 138 0.40 -8.70 -9.21
CA VAL A 138 1.85 -8.91 -9.11
C VAL A 138 2.52 -7.59 -8.74
N PRO A 139 2.86 -7.38 -7.46
CA PRO A 139 3.51 -6.15 -7.01
C PRO A 139 4.96 -6.07 -7.48
N THR A 140 5.40 -4.87 -7.88
CA THR A 140 6.79 -4.53 -8.20
C THR A 140 7.41 -3.58 -7.17
N THR A 141 6.68 -3.23 -6.12
CA THR A 141 7.12 -2.44 -4.97
C THR A 141 6.74 -3.13 -3.67
N ALA A 142 7.58 -3.01 -2.66
CA ALA A 142 7.32 -3.53 -1.32
C ALA A 142 6.83 -2.37 -0.41
N GLY A 143 5.55 -2.06 -0.46
CA GLY A 143 4.99 -0.88 0.22
C GLY A 143 3.50 -1.00 0.52
N THR A 144 2.69 -0.87 -0.50
CA THR A 144 1.24 -0.68 -0.37
C THR A 144 0.48 -1.93 0.11
N GLY A 145 1.00 -3.13 -0.14
CA GLY A 145 0.27 -4.37 0.09
C GLY A 145 -1.05 -4.46 -0.69
N SER A 146 -1.20 -3.66 -1.77
CA SER A 146 -2.44 -3.61 -2.54
C SER A 146 -2.86 -4.97 -3.08
N GLU A 147 -1.91 -5.85 -3.38
CA GLU A 147 -2.17 -7.21 -3.88
C GLU A 147 -3.01 -8.08 -2.94
N VAL A 148 -3.04 -7.75 -1.65
CA VAL A 148 -3.78 -8.50 -0.62
C VAL A 148 -4.84 -7.68 0.11
N THR A 149 -5.19 -6.51 -0.40
CA THR A 149 -6.19 -5.63 0.22
C THR A 149 -7.46 -5.52 -0.62
N PRO A 150 -8.63 -5.29 0.01
CA PRO A 150 -9.90 -5.03 -0.67
C PRO A 150 -10.08 -3.52 -0.92
N ILE A 151 -8.99 -2.81 -1.22
CA ILE A 151 -8.95 -1.35 -1.30
C ILE A 151 -8.42 -0.93 -2.67
N SER A 152 -9.01 0.10 -3.25
CA SER A 152 -8.48 0.84 -4.38
C SER A 152 -8.64 2.34 -4.11
N ILE A 153 -7.62 3.12 -4.42
CA ILE A 153 -7.61 4.57 -4.21
C ILE A 153 -7.61 5.27 -5.57
N VAL A 154 -8.52 6.22 -5.74
CA VAL A 154 -8.66 7.04 -6.94
C VAL A 154 -8.56 8.51 -6.55
N THR A 155 -7.90 9.31 -7.37
CA THR A 155 -7.89 10.76 -7.21
C THR A 155 -9.16 11.34 -7.85
N THR A 156 -10.04 11.88 -7.00
CA THR A 156 -11.28 12.55 -7.40
C THR A 156 -11.10 14.06 -7.32
N GLY A 157 -11.63 14.79 -8.30
CA GLY A 157 -11.37 16.23 -8.41
C GLY A 157 -9.90 16.52 -8.65
N GLU A 158 -9.37 17.60 -8.04
CA GLU A 158 -7.98 18.03 -8.25
C GLU A 158 -6.99 17.35 -7.26
N THR A 159 -7.39 17.15 -6.00
CA THR A 159 -6.45 16.78 -4.92
C THR A 159 -6.97 15.72 -3.95
N THR A 160 -8.25 15.34 -4.06
CA THR A 160 -8.89 14.46 -3.09
C THR A 160 -8.66 13.00 -3.42
N LYS A 161 -8.17 12.22 -2.45
CA LYS A 161 -8.05 10.77 -2.58
C LYS A 161 -9.28 10.08 -2.00
N THR A 162 -10.00 9.38 -2.85
CA THR A 162 -11.23 8.67 -2.49
C THR A 162 -11.02 7.16 -2.55
N GLY A 163 -11.38 6.46 -1.49
CA GLY A 163 -11.22 5.01 -1.40
C GLY A 163 -12.47 4.25 -1.82
N ILE A 164 -12.26 3.15 -2.51
CA ILE A 164 -13.23 2.08 -2.75
C ILE A 164 -12.79 0.91 -1.87
N VAL A 165 -13.67 0.46 -0.96
CA VAL A 165 -13.33 -0.60 -0.01
C VAL A 165 -14.45 -1.65 -0.01
N ALA A 166 -14.21 -2.80 -0.61
CA ALA A 166 -15.21 -3.88 -0.66
C ALA A 166 -14.54 -5.25 -0.87
N PRO A 167 -15.06 -6.35 -0.31
CA PRO A 167 -14.49 -7.69 -0.47
C PRO A 167 -14.31 -8.15 -1.92
N VAL A 168 -15.13 -7.65 -2.86
CA VAL A 168 -15.04 -7.97 -4.28
C VAL A 168 -13.73 -7.50 -4.92
N LEU A 169 -13.01 -6.55 -4.30
CA LEU A 169 -11.71 -6.05 -4.77
C LEU A 169 -10.53 -6.98 -4.42
N PHE A 170 -10.70 -7.96 -3.54
CA PHE A 170 -9.64 -8.95 -3.33
C PHE A 170 -9.32 -9.68 -4.64
N ALA A 171 -8.04 -9.81 -4.96
CA ALA A 171 -7.60 -10.63 -6.08
C ALA A 171 -7.90 -12.12 -5.85
N ASP A 172 -7.94 -12.90 -6.93
CA ASP A 172 -7.99 -14.37 -6.84
C ASP A 172 -6.61 -14.95 -6.50
N VAL A 173 -5.56 -14.30 -7.02
CA VAL A 173 -4.17 -14.69 -6.79
C VAL A 173 -3.30 -13.45 -6.65
N ALA A 174 -2.40 -13.47 -5.66
CA ALA A 174 -1.26 -12.55 -5.54
C ALA A 174 0.05 -13.31 -5.78
N ILE A 175 0.93 -12.80 -6.66
CA ILE A 175 2.24 -13.40 -6.95
C ILE A 175 3.34 -12.42 -6.54
N LEU A 176 4.15 -12.80 -5.56
CA LEU A 176 5.22 -11.98 -4.99
C LEU A 176 6.59 -12.50 -5.46
N ASP A 177 7.14 -11.87 -6.47
CA ASP A 177 8.42 -12.21 -7.08
C ASP A 177 9.39 -11.04 -7.00
N ALA A 178 10.40 -11.14 -6.15
CA ALA A 178 11.34 -10.04 -5.92
C ALA A 178 12.23 -9.71 -7.11
N THR A 179 12.31 -10.55 -8.13
CA THR A 179 13.05 -10.25 -9.36
C THR A 179 12.52 -8.99 -10.05
N PHE A 180 11.23 -8.69 -9.89
CA PHE A 180 10.62 -7.46 -10.41
C PHE A 180 10.95 -6.21 -9.61
N THR A 181 11.56 -6.33 -8.44
CA THR A 181 11.94 -5.21 -7.57
C THR A 181 13.44 -4.89 -7.62
N GLU A 182 14.27 -5.72 -8.25
CA GLU A 182 15.75 -5.64 -8.22
C GLU A 182 16.28 -4.25 -8.61
N ASN A 183 15.70 -3.66 -9.66
CA ASN A 183 16.15 -2.38 -10.19
C ASN A 183 15.35 -1.17 -9.66
N LEU A 184 14.56 -1.36 -8.60
CA LEU A 184 13.78 -0.28 -8.02
C LEU A 184 14.71 0.78 -7.42
N PRO A 185 14.58 2.07 -7.79
CA PRO A 185 15.44 3.13 -7.28
C PRO A 185 15.45 3.19 -5.75
N ARG A 186 16.62 3.49 -5.17
CA ARG A 186 16.84 3.53 -3.72
C ARG A 186 15.80 4.38 -2.97
N HIS A 187 15.48 5.59 -3.49
CA HIS A 187 14.51 6.47 -2.86
C HIS A 187 13.08 5.92 -2.88
N ILE A 188 12.71 5.16 -3.93
CA ILE A 188 11.41 4.50 -4.02
C ILE A 188 11.38 3.31 -3.03
N SER A 189 12.46 2.49 -2.99
CA SER A 189 12.57 1.39 -2.02
C SER A 189 12.49 1.90 -0.57
N ALA A 190 13.10 3.06 -0.26
CA ALA A 190 13.03 3.69 1.04
C ALA A 190 11.59 4.14 1.40
N ALA A 191 10.98 4.90 0.51
CA ALA A 191 9.63 5.43 0.73
C ALA A 191 8.60 4.31 0.88
N THR A 192 8.62 3.31 -0.01
CA THR A 192 7.66 2.19 0.06
C THR A 192 7.93 1.28 1.25
N GLY A 193 9.20 1.02 1.60
CA GLY A 193 9.53 0.21 2.77
C GLY A 193 9.09 0.85 4.09
N ILE A 194 9.24 2.17 4.21
CA ILE A 194 8.73 2.92 5.37
C ILE A 194 7.20 2.90 5.38
N ASP A 195 6.55 3.06 4.23
CA ASP A 195 5.10 2.96 4.08
C ASP A 195 4.56 1.61 4.62
N ALA A 196 5.21 0.50 4.23
CA ALA A 196 4.86 -0.82 4.76
C ALA A 196 5.07 -0.93 6.29
N MET A 197 6.12 -0.28 6.84
CA MET A 197 6.31 -0.21 8.29
C MET A 197 5.18 0.58 8.96
N VAL A 198 4.76 1.70 8.37
CA VAL A 198 3.61 2.50 8.86
C VAL A 198 2.34 1.65 8.86
N HIS A 199 2.06 0.93 7.78
CA HIS A 199 0.92 0.01 7.71
C HIS A 199 0.91 -0.99 8.87
N ALA A 200 2.06 -1.62 9.15
CA ALA A 200 2.20 -2.58 10.24
C ALA A 200 1.99 -1.92 11.62
N ILE A 201 2.59 -0.74 11.85
CA ILE A 201 2.49 -0.01 13.13
C ILE A 201 1.05 0.45 13.37
N GLU A 202 0.42 1.07 12.37
CA GLU A 202 -0.95 1.56 12.51
C GLU A 202 -1.96 0.41 12.65
N ALA A 203 -1.78 -0.71 11.93
CA ALA A 203 -2.60 -1.90 12.13
C ALA A 203 -2.46 -2.46 13.55
N TYR A 204 -1.25 -2.51 14.09
CA TYR A 204 -1.01 -2.99 15.46
C TYR A 204 -1.61 -2.07 16.53
N THR A 205 -1.66 -0.76 16.29
CA THR A 205 -2.21 0.23 17.21
C THR A 205 -3.66 0.63 16.91
N SER A 206 -4.27 0.05 15.88
CA SER A 206 -5.62 0.38 15.42
C SER A 206 -6.66 0.18 16.52
N LYS A 207 -7.52 1.19 16.76
CA LYS A 207 -8.46 1.23 17.88
C LYS A 207 -9.69 0.35 17.66
N ILE A 208 -10.29 0.40 16.47
CA ILE A 208 -11.66 -0.11 16.26
C ILE A 208 -11.66 -1.60 15.91
N LYS A 209 -10.87 -2.02 14.94
CA LYS A 209 -10.88 -3.41 14.42
C LYS A 209 -9.67 -4.23 14.88
N LYS A 210 -9.00 -3.82 15.96
CA LYS A 210 -7.86 -4.57 16.52
C LYS A 210 -8.26 -6.02 16.79
N ASN A 211 -7.46 -6.94 16.29
CA ASN A 211 -7.70 -8.37 16.43
C ASN A 211 -6.38 -9.17 16.44
N PRO A 212 -6.33 -10.37 17.04
CA PRO A 212 -5.09 -11.12 17.23
C PRO A 212 -4.42 -11.58 15.93
N TYR A 213 -5.18 -11.78 14.84
CA TYR A 213 -4.61 -12.14 13.54
C TYR A 213 -3.87 -10.94 12.92
N ALA A 214 -4.51 -9.78 12.89
CA ALA A 214 -3.88 -8.55 12.41
C ALA A 214 -2.64 -8.19 13.26
N ASP A 215 -2.70 -8.35 14.58
CA ASP A 215 -1.57 -8.10 15.48
C ASP A 215 -0.37 -9.03 15.19
N MET A 216 -0.63 -10.32 14.97
CA MET A 216 0.41 -11.30 14.63
C MET A 216 1.07 -10.95 13.29
N LEU A 217 0.28 -10.64 12.27
CA LEU A 217 0.76 -10.26 10.95
C LEU A 217 1.54 -8.95 10.98
N ALA A 218 1.03 -7.94 11.69
CA ALA A 218 1.69 -6.63 11.84
C ALA A 218 3.07 -6.75 12.50
N LYS A 219 3.19 -7.52 13.58
CA LYS A 219 4.47 -7.78 14.25
C LYS A 219 5.45 -8.49 13.34
N GLN A 220 5.00 -9.53 12.62
CA GLN A 220 5.87 -10.26 11.70
C GLN A 220 6.27 -9.41 10.50
N ALA A 221 5.35 -8.62 9.96
CA ALA A 221 5.62 -7.65 8.91
C ALA A 221 6.71 -6.66 9.33
N LEU A 222 6.51 -6.00 10.48
CA LEU A 222 7.45 -5.00 10.98
C LEU A 222 8.83 -5.60 11.21
N LYS A 223 8.92 -6.84 11.70
CA LYS A 223 10.20 -7.54 11.89
C LYS A 223 10.93 -7.79 10.57
N LEU A 224 10.24 -8.29 9.54
CA LEU A 224 10.85 -8.52 8.22
C LEU A 224 11.31 -7.21 7.60
N LEU A 225 10.48 -6.17 7.63
CA LEU A 225 10.79 -4.86 7.09
C LEU A 225 11.98 -4.22 7.81
N ASN A 226 11.99 -4.27 9.15
CA ASN A 226 13.08 -3.77 9.99
C ASN A 226 14.43 -4.41 9.68
N GLN A 227 14.44 -5.73 9.46
CA GLN A 227 15.67 -6.48 9.21
C GLN A 227 16.22 -6.28 7.79
N ASN A 228 15.36 -5.98 6.81
CA ASN A 228 15.72 -6.04 5.40
C ASN A 228 15.77 -4.66 4.71
N LEU A 229 15.10 -3.62 5.23
CA LEU A 229 15.08 -2.30 4.56
C LEU A 229 16.49 -1.75 4.37
N SER A 230 17.33 -1.72 5.41
CA SER A 230 18.70 -1.22 5.31
C SER A 230 19.53 -2.04 4.32
N LEU A 231 19.37 -3.37 4.29
CA LEU A 231 20.07 -4.26 3.34
C LEU A 231 19.71 -3.92 1.90
N VAL A 232 18.43 -3.69 1.60
CA VAL A 232 17.96 -3.28 0.26
C VAL A 232 18.47 -1.88 -0.10
N LEU A 233 18.58 -0.97 0.85
CA LEU A 233 19.08 0.38 0.61
C LEU A 233 20.59 0.42 0.41
N GLU A 234 21.33 -0.52 0.97
CA GLU A 234 22.79 -0.69 0.78
C GLU A 234 23.12 -1.44 -0.51
N ASP A 235 22.42 -2.54 -0.77
CA ASP A 235 22.53 -3.33 -2.00
C ASP A 235 21.16 -3.65 -2.59
N GLY A 236 20.75 -2.87 -3.58
CA GLY A 236 19.51 -3.05 -4.29
C GLY A 236 19.37 -4.38 -5.05
N ARG A 237 20.45 -5.14 -5.22
CA ARG A 237 20.46 -6.46 -5.86
C ARG A 237 20.36 -7.64 -4.90
N ASN A 238 20.25 -7.36 -3.60
CA ASN A 238 20.02 -8.40 -2.60
C ASN A 238 18.60 -8.94 -2.71
N LEU A 239 18.40 -9.94 -3.59
CA LEU A 239 17.07 -10.51 -3.88
C LEU A 239 16.44 -11.19 -2.67
N GLU A 240 17.22 -11.76 -1.75
CA GLU A 240 16.67 -12.33 -0.51
C GLU A 240 16.07 -11.25 0.36
N ALA A 241 16.79 -10.14 0.59
CA ALA A 241 16.28 -9.00 1.34
C ALA A 241 15.05 -8.39 0.65
N ARG A 242 15.04 -8.26 -0.69
CA ARG A 242 13.87 -7.78 -1.44
C ARG A 242 12.67 -8.72 -1.34
N GLN A 243 12.87 -10.04 -1.36
CA GLN A 243 11.79 -11.00 -1.16
C GLN A 243 11.20 -10.88 0.24
N ASN A 244 12.05 -10.70 1.25
CA ASN A 244 11.61 -10.45 2.61
C ASN A 244 10.86 -9.12 2.77
N MET A 245 11.25 -8.06 2.02
CA MET A 245 10.52 -6.80 1.96
C MET A 245 9.13 -6.98 1.33
N LEU A 246 9.01 -7.71 0.22
CA LEU A 246 7.71 -8.03 -0.40
C LEU A 246 6.81 -8.80 0.54
N VAL A 247 7.32 -9.85 1.20
CA VAL A 247 6.55 -10.62 2.19
C VAL A 247 6.16 -9.74 3.37
N GLY A 248 7.08 -8.90 3.87
CA GLY A 248 6.79 -7.94 4.93
C GLY A 248 5.67 -6.96 4.55
N SER A 249 5.73 -6.39 3.34
CA SER A 249 4.69 -5.51 2.79
C SER A 249 3.35 -6.22 2.66
N MET A 250 3.33 -7.44 2.14
CA MET A 250 2.13 -8.27 2.02
C MET A 250 1.50 -8.55 3.40
N LEU A 251 2.30 -8.94 4.40
CA LEU A 251 1.80 -9.17 5.75
C LEU A 251 1.24 -7.89 6.38
N ALA A 252 1.88 -6.74 6.17
CA ALA A 252 1.37 -5.44 6.58
C ALA A 252 0.04 -5.12 5.87
N GLY A 253 -0.07 -5.40 4.57
CA GLY A 253 -1.28 -5.30 3.77
C GLY A 253 -2.44 -6.09 4.35
N GLN A 254 -2.20 -7.37 4.66
CA GLN A 254 -3.20 -8.23 5.31
C GLN A 254 -3.59 -7.72 6.71
N ALA A 255 -2.63 -7.19 7.47
CA ALA A 255 -2.89 -6.65 8.80
C ALA A 255 -3.80 -5.42 8.72
N PHE A 256 -3.45 -4.40 7.92
CA PHE A 256 -4.25 -3.17 7.87
C PHE A 256 -5.58 -3.32 7.13
N ALA A 257 -5.71 -4.26 6.21
CA ALA A 257 -7.00 -4.60 5.61
C ALA A 257 -8.03 -5.04 6.67
N ASN A 258 -7.55 -5.63 7.78
CA ASN A 258 -8.37 -6.17 8.86
C ASN A 258 -8.31 -5.34 10.18
N ALA A 259 -7.34 -4.43 10.30
CA ALA A 259 -7.20 -3.46 11.39
C ALA A 259 -6.71 -2.13 10.78
N PRO A 260 -7.62 -1.24 10.34
CA PRO A 260 -7.31 -0.13 9.44
C PRO A 260 -6.32 0.87 10.02
N VAL A 261 -5.59 1.55 9.12
CA VAL A 261 -4.64 2.63 9.37
C VAL A 261 -5.27 3.87 10.00
N GLY A 262 -4.48 4.78 10.54
CA GLY A 262 -4.89 5.90 11.37
C GLY A 262 -4.34 7.27 10.94
N ALA A 263 -3.74 8.00 11.90
CA ALA A 263 -3.36 9.40 11.76
C ALA A 263 -2.15 9.63 10.84
N VAL A 264 -1.21 8.68 10.72
CA VAL A 264 -0.07 8.84 9.79
C VAL A 264 -0.60 8.98 8.37
N HIS A 265 -1.47 8.05 7.95
CA HIS A 265 -2.08 8.11 6.63
C HIS A 265 -3.01 9.31 6.46
N ALA A 266 -3.78 9.67 7.50
CA ALA A 266 -4.67 10.83 7.43
C ALA A 266 -3.91 12.14 7.17
N LEU A 267 -2.75 12.31 7.82
CA LEU A 267 -1.88 13.47 7.62
C LEU A 267 -1.03 13.38 6.33
N ALA A 268 -0.76 12.19 5.84
CA ALA A 268 0.00 12.01 4.59
C ALA A 268 -0.82 12.36 3.33
N TYR A 269 -2.11 12.10 3.30
CA TYR A 269 -2.95 12.30 2.12
C TYR A 269 -2.94 13.74 1.58
N PRO A 270 -3.07 14.81 2.40
CA PRO A 270 -3.01 16.18 1.90
C PRO A 270 -1.64 16.54 1.29
N LEU A 271 -0.54 15.97 1.81
CA LEU A 271 0.81 16.19 1.26
C LEU A 271 0.92 15.63 -0.17
N GLY A 272 0.37 14.46 -0.41
CA GLY A 272 0.29 13.88 -1.75
C GLY A 272 -0.64 14.67 -2.67
N GLY A 273 -1.82 15.06 -2.19
CA GLY A 273 -2.83 15.77 -2.97
C GLY A 273 -2.38 17.16 -3.43
N HIS A 274 -1.83 17.98 -2.53
CA HIS A 274 -1.46 19.36 -2.84
C HIS A 274 -0.05 19.54 -3.42
N PHE A 275 0.90 18.67 -3.02
CA PHE A 275 2.32 18.88 -3.34
C PHE A 275 2.93 17.73 -4.15
N HIS A 276 2.12 16.75 -4.55
CA HIS A 276 2.56 15.59 -5.32
C HIS A 276 3.74 14.83 -4.67
N ILE A 277 3.86 14.90 -3.33
CA ILE A 277 4.82 14.11 -2.59
C ILE A 277 4.32 12.66 -2.62
N SER A 278 5.17 11.71 -3.02
CA SER A 278 4.77 10.31 -3.14
C SER A 278 4.22 9.77 -1.81
N HIS A 279 3.26 8.84 -1.87
CA HIS A 279 2.52 8.34 -0.70
C HIS A 279 3.41 7.88 0.44
N GLY A 280 4.37 6.99 0.17
CA GLY A 280 5.29 6.50 1.20
C GLY A 280 6.23 7.58 1.76
N HIS A 281 6.61 8.58 0.94
CA HIS A 281 7.38 9.73 1.41
C HIS A 281 6.54 10.63 2.32
N SER A 282 5.27 10.85 1.97
CA SER A 282 4.33 11.60 2.82
C SER A 282 4.12 10.93 4.18
N ASN A 283 4.00 9.61 4.21
CA ASN A 283 3.93 8.83 5.45
C ASN A 283 5.24 8.96 6.26
N ALA A 284 6.40 8.89 5.61
CA ALA A 284 7.70 9.06 6.27
C ALA A 284 7.85 10.43 6.94
N LEU A 285 7.37 11.50 6.30
CA LEU A 285 7.44 12.86 6.85
C LEU A 285 6.74 12.99 8.20
N VAL A 286 5.56 12.43 8.35
CA VAL A 286 4.72 12.62 9.55
C VAL A 286 4.88 11.51 10.59
N LEU A 287 5.54 10.40 10.24
CA LEU A 287 5.59 9.18 11.06
C LEU A 287 5.97 9.45 12.51
N THR A 288 7.18 9.95 12.79
CA THR A 288 7.68 10.05 14.16
C THR A 288 6.95 11.08 14.99
N GLU A 289 6.46 12.16 14.40
CA GLU A 289 5.67 13.15 15.14
C GLU A 289 4.28 12.58 15.50
N VAL A 290 3.68 11.76 14.64
CA VAL A 290 2.44 11.05 14.98
C VAL A 290 2.69 9.98 16.04
N LEU A 291 3.81 9.24 15.98
CA LEU A 291 4.16 8.29 17.04
C LEU A 291 4.30 9.00 18.39
N LYS A 292 5.02 10.15 18.47
CA LYS A 292 5.14 10.97 19.66
C LYS A 292 3.77 11.45 20.17
N PHE A 293 2.93 11.94 19.26
CA PHE A 293 1.56 12.34 19.58
C PHE A 293 0.76 11.19 20.21
N ASN A 294 0.90 9.98 19.69
CA ASN A 294 0.17 8.80 20.15
C ASN A 294 0.71 8.18 21.46
N LEU A 295 1.91 8.52 21.91
CA LEU A 295 2.54 7.94 23.11
C LEU A 295 1.61 7.81 24.31
N PRO A 296 0.80 8.84 24.70
CA PRO A 296 -0.05 8.72 25.89
C PRO A 296 -1.05 7.56 25.85
N GLN A 297 -1.45 7.10 24.66
CA GLN A 297 -2.43 6.03 24.47
C GLN A 297 -1.82 4.74 23.89
N ALA A 298 -0.67 4.82 23.22
CA ALA A 298 -0.06 3.71 22.49
C ALA A 298 1.23 3.17 23.12
N LYS A 299 1.71 3.73 24.26
CA LYS A 299 2.99 3.36 24.85
C LYS A 299 3.16 1.86 25.13
N GLN A 300 2.11 1.18 25.57
CA GLN A 300 2.16 -0.27 25.77
C GLN A 300 2.41 -1.02 24.45
N HIS A 301 1.71 -0.63 23.38
CA HIS A 301 1.89 -1.23 22.06
C HIS A 301 3.30 -0.97 21.51
N TYR A 302 3.83 0.24 21.68
CA TYR A 302 5.18 0.57 21.20
C TYR A 302 6.27 -0.18 22.00
N ALA A 303 6.09 -0.33 23.31
CA ALA A 303 6.97 -1.15 24.14
C ALA A 303 6.94 -2.63 23.70
N GLU A 304 5.77 -3.18 23.37
CA GLU A 304 5.63 -4.54 22.84
C GLU A 304 6.31 -4.69 21.48
N LEU A 305 6.19 -3.68 20.59
CA LEU A 305 6.81 -3.70 19.28
C LEU A 305 8.33 -3.66 19.36
N ILE A 306 8.94 -2.79 20.19
CA ILE A 306 10.40 -2.74 20.29
C ILE A 306 10.97 -4.02 20.91
N CYS A 307 10.31 -4.60 21.92
CA CYS A 307 10.71 -5.90 22.46
C CYS A 307 10.59 -7.04 21.45
N TRP A 308 9.65 -6.94 20.50
CA TRP A 308 9.52 -7.90 19.41
C TRP A 308 10.63 -7.76 18.36
N LEU A 309 11.04 -6.51 18.05
CA LEU A 309 12.11 -6.21 17.10
C LEU A 309 13.48 -6.53 17.66
N ASP A 310 13.72 -6.17 18.92
CA ASP A 310 14.93 -6.46 19.67
C ASP A 310 14.58 -7.10 21.03
N PRO A 311 14.63 -8.44 21.13
CA PRO A 311 14.31 -9.17 22.36
C PRO A 311 15.27 -8.87 23.52
N LYS A 312 16.38 -8.16 23.28
CA LYS A 312 17.31 -7.73 24.35
C LYS A 312 16.88 -6.40 24.98
N SER A 313 15.95 -5.69 24.38
CA SER A 313 15.41 -4.46 24.93
C SER A 313 14.67 -4.74 26.23
N THR A 314 15.10 -4.11 27.31
CA THR A 314 14.54 -4.23 28.64
C THR A 314 14.37 -2.86 29.28
N GLY A 315 13.38 -2.69 30.13
CA GLY A 315 13.11 -1.41 30.78
C GLY A 315 11.65 -1.23 31.19
N CYS A 316 11.33 -0.05 31.68
CA CYS A 316 9.94 0.32 31.91
C CYS A 316 9.22 0.64 30.60
N THR A 317 7.89 0.56 30.60
CA THR A 317 7.05 0.79 29.41
C THR A 317 7.33 2.14 28.77
N ASP A 318 7.51 3.21 29.55
CA ASP A 318 7.79 4.55 29.01
C ASP A 318 9.13 4.57 28.26
N GLY A 319 10.20 4.08 28.85
CA GLY A 319 11.51 4.02 28.20
C GLY A 319 11.53 3.13 26.94
N LEU A 320 10.80 2.01 26.97
CA LEU A 320 10.68 1.14 25.79
C LEU A 320 9.85 1.79 24.68
N SER A 321 8.79 2.52 25.02
CA SER A 321 7.98 3.22 24.01
C SER A 321 8.77 4.37 23.36
N ASP A 322 9.57 5.11 24.12
CA ASP A 322 10.46 6.16 23.58
C ASP A 322 11.53 5.53 22.67
N LEU A 323 12.13 4.40 23.10
CA LEU A 323 13.10 3.66 22.30
C LEU A 323 12.50 3.20 20.96
N PHE A 324 11.20 2.83 20.92
CA PHE A 324 10.53 2.48 19.66
C PHE A 324 10.44 3.69 18.71
N VAL A 325 10.08 4.86 19.23
CA VAL A 325 10.02 6.10 18.44
C VAL A 325 11.39 6.45 17.87
N ASP A 326 12.44 6.40 18.72
CA ASP A 326 13.83 6.63 18.30
C ASP A 326 14.29 5.60 17.25
N HIS A 327 13.87 4.34 17.41
CA HIS A 327 14.17 3.28 16.44
C HIS A 327 13.56 3.58 15.07
N MET A 328 12.32 4.06 15.01
CA MET A 328 11.68 4.49 13.76
C MET A 328 12.36 5.75 13.18
N GLN A 329 12.75 6.72 14.02
CA GLN A 329 13.52 7.87 13.57
C GLN A 329 14.84 7.45 12.91
N ASN A 330 15.56 6.48 13.48
CA ASN A 330 16.79 5.96 12.89
C ASN A 330 16.58 5.34 11.50
N HIS A 331 15.44 4.69 11.23
CA HIS A 331 15.09 4.23 9.88
C HIS A 331 14.89 5.39 8.92
N LEU A 332 14.20 6.45 9.36
CA LEU A 332 14.01 7.66 8.56
C LEU A 332 15.34 8.34 8.22
N ASP A 333 16.23 8.51 9.19
CA ASP A 333 17.54 9.16 9.01
C ASP A 333 18.43 8.39 8.00
N ARG A 334 18.35 7.06 8.01
CA ARG A 334 19.10 6.19 7.09
C ARG A 334 18.44 6.06 5.71
N SER A 335 17.18 6.43 5.57
CA SER A 335 16.43 6.31 4.32
C SER A 335 17.00 7.16 3.18
N GLY A 336 17.55 8.32 3.54
CA GLY A 336 17.99 9.36 2.59
C GLY A 336 16.84 10.17 2.02
N LEU A 337 15.62 10.03 2.55
CA LEU A 337 14.49 10.87 2.18
C LEU A 337 14.63 12.27 2.79
N THR A 338 14.11 13.27 2.09
CA THR A 338 14.00 14.63 2.63
C THR A 338 12.84 14.69 3.62
N LEU A 339 13.14 14.90 4.91
CA LEU A 339 12.16 14.85 6.00
C LEU A 339 11.67 16.22 6.48
N LYS A 340 11.82 17.26 5.66
CA LYS A 340 11.42 18.63 5.98
C LYS A 340 10.55 19.22 4.88
N LEU A 341 9.38 19.72 5.24
CA LEU A 341 8.40 20.26 4.28
C LEU A 341 8.95 21.44 3.51
N LYS A 342 9.70 22.34 4.18
CA LYS A 342 10.34 23.50 3.56
C LYS A 342 11.31 23.10 2.44
N ALA A 343 12.07 22.02 2.63
CA ALA A 343 13.00 21.52 1.62
C ALA A 343 12.30 20.86 0.42
N LEU A 344 11.01 20.51 0.57
CA LEU A 344 10.12 20.00 -0.47
C LEU A 344 9.26 21.11 -1.10
N ASN A 345 9.61 22.37 -0.88
CA ASN A 345 8.90 23.55 -1.40
C ASN A 345 7.45 23.70 -0.91
N VAL A 346 7.10 23.10 0.23
CA VAL A 346 5.82 23.34 0.90
C VAL A 346 5.88 24.68 1.58
N SER A 347 4.89 25.54 1.33
CA SER A 347 4.80 26.86 1.99
C SER A 347 4.31 26.72 3.43
N GLU A 348 4.86 27.53 4.35
CA GLU A 348 4.37 27.59 5.73
C GLU A 348 2.88 27.99 5.81
N HIS A 349 2.44 28.84 4.88
CA HIS A 349 1.03 29.24 4.78
C HIS A 349 0.08 28.08 4.41
N SER A 350 0.61 26.99 3.88
CA SER A 350 -0.21 25.82 3.52
C SER A 350 -0.50 24.89 4.71
N LEU A 351 0.16 25.09 5.86
CA LEU A 351 0.04 24.16 6.99
C LEU A 351 -1.38 24.12 7.57
N ASP A 352 -2.08 25.25 7.57
CA ASP A 352 -3.47 25.33 8.05
C ASP A 352 -4.43 24.58 7.11
N GLN A 353 -4.21 24.69 5.79
CA GLN A 353 -4.97 23.94 4.79
C GLN A 353 -4.70 22.44 4.93
N LEU A 354 -3.44 22.02 5.05
CA LEU A 354 -3.07 20.64 5.25
C LEU A 354 -3.75 20.04 6.49
N ALA A 355 -3.76 20.78 7.61
CA ALA A 355 -4.44 20.34 8.83
C ALA A 355 -5.96 20.22 8.61
N THR A 356 -6.57 21.17 7.90
CA THR A 356 -8.00 21.14 7.58
C THR A 356 -8.36 19.91 6.75
N ASP A 357 -7.59 19.63 5.70
CA ASP A 357 -7.85 18.50 4.81
C ASP A 357 -7.56 17.14 5.47
N ALA A 358 -6.57 17.08 6.36
CA ALA A 358 -6.31 15.89 7.17
C ALA A 358 -7.52 15.54 8.06
N MET A 359 -8.19 16.55 8.65
CA MET A 359 -9.37 16.33 9.48
C MET A 359 -10.58 15.80 8.70
N LEU A 360 -10.61 15.94 7.37
CA LEU A 360 -11.64 15.33 6.52
C LEU A 360 -11.48 13.80 6.40
N GLN A 361 -10.31 13.27 6.76
CA GLN A 361 -10.01 11.84 6.70
C GLN A 361 -10.60 11.05 7.91
N THR A 362 -11.88 11.30 8.20
CA THR A 362 -12.58 10.74 9.38
C THR A 362 -12.52 9.22 9.43
N ARG A 363 -12.59 8.54 8.26
CA ARG A 363 -12.49 7.09 8.13
C ARG A 363 -11.17 6.54 8.69
N LEU A 364 -10.09 7.30 8.56
CA LEU A 364 -8.76 6.93 9.05
C LEU A 364 -8.58 7.36 10.52
N LEU A 365 -8.91 8.60 10.83
CA LEU A 365 -8.71 9.18 12.16
C LEU A 365 -9.43 8.43 13.28
N GLN A 366 -10.61 7.87 13.02
CA GLN A 366 -11.36 7.07 14.00
C GLN A 366 -10.60 5.83 14.49
N ASN A 367 -9.64 5.32 13.71
CA ASN A 367 -8.85 4.13 14.05
C ASN A 367 -7.60 4.48 14.87
N ASN A 368 -7.22 5.76 14.91
CA ASN A 368 -6.02 6.18 15.64
C ASN A 368 -6.18 5.93 17.15
N PRO A 369 -5.14 5.46 17.86
CA PRO A 369 -5.24 5.16 19.29
C PRO A 369 -5.59 6.40 20.13
N ARG A 370 -5.14 7.58 19.73
CA ARG A 370 -5.45 8.87 20.34
C ARG A 370 -6.25 9.73 19.39
N GLU A 371 -7.32 10.36 19.87
CA GLU A 371 -8.09 11.33 19.10
C GLU A 371 -7.19 12.50 18.68
N LEU A 372 -7.27 12.85 17.41
CA LEU A 372 -6.50 13.95 16.80
C LEU A 372 -7.46 15.08 16.48
N GLU A 373 -7.14 16.28 16.97
CA GLU A 373 -7.87 17.51 16.66
C GLU A 373 -7.06 18.38 15.68
N TRP A 374 -7.72 19.37 15.09
CA TRP A 374 -7.10 20.26 14.10
C TRP A 374 -5.82 20.93 14.62
N GLN A 375 -5.82 21.38 15.87
CA GLN A 375 -4.67 22.05 16.47
C GLN A 375 -3.44 21.13 16.51
N GLN A 376 -3.61 19.87 16.93
CA GLN A 376 -2.51 18.90 16.98
C GLN A 376 -2.05 18.50 15.57
N ALA A 377 -2.97 18.35 14.61
CA ALA A 377 -2.60 18.11 13.21
C ALA A 377 -1.71 19.25 12.68
N ARG A 378 -2.09 20.48 12.96
CA ARG A 378 -1.32 21.70 12.60
C ARG A 378 0.06 21.72 13.27
N GLU A 379 0.15 21.37 14.57
CA GLU A 379 1.40 21.28 15.33
C GLU A 379 2.35 20.21 14.77
N ILE A 380 1.83 19.05 14.37
CA ILE A 380 2.60 17.98 13.71
C ILE A 380 3.22 18.50 12.41
N TYR A 381 2.44 19.15 11.55
CA TYR A 381 3.00 19.73 10.32
C TYR A 381 4.04 20.82 10.60
N GLN A 382 3.86 21.63 11.64
CA GLN A 382 4.85 22.63 12.04
C GLN A 382 6.17 22.01 12.51
N ALA A 383 6.11 20.90 13.24
CA ALA A 383 7.29 20.21 13.75
C ALA A 383 8.19 19.62 12.64
N ILE A 384 7.59 19.27 11.50
CA ILE A 384 8.32 18.77 10.32
C ILE A 384 8.61 19.84 9.27
N TYR A 385 8.27 21.12 9.53
CA TYR A 385 8.40 22.16 8.54
C TYR A 385 9.85 22.58 8.31
N SER A 386 10.65 22.85 9.35
CA SER A 386 12.03 23.40 9.28
C SER A 386 13.10 22.40 9.71
#